data_39bc61eb81321d98df042dc36bdbdea0
#
_entry.id   39bc61eb81321d98df042dc36bdbdea0
#
_cell.length_a   1.000
_cell.length_b   1.000
_cell.length_c   1.000
_cell.angle_alpha   90.00
_cell.angle_beta   90.00
_cell.angle_gamma   90.00
#
_symmetry.space_group_name_H-M   'P 1'
#
loop_
_entity.id
_entity.type
_entity.pdbx_description
1 polymer ?
#
loop_
_entity_poly.entity_id
_entity_poly.type
_entity_poly.pdbx_seq_one_letter_code
_entity_poly.pdbx_strand_id
1 'polypeptide(L)'
;DQTYGNAIVAAKKPNLDRLFAQYPHTTIGASGMDVGLPDGQMGNSEVGHTNIGAGRIVYQQLTLITKSIRDGSMRKNEVLVRSMKAAIDAGKAIHFMGLTGNGGVHSHIDHLFGLLDMAKDMGAKEIYVHCIMDGRDTDPHSGKEFLGEIQKKLSQLGVGKIATVVGRYYAMDRDNRWDRVEKAYAAFVYGEGEKFADPIAAIQASYDKDVTDEFVLPCITCEGGRVQAGDSIVFTNFRPDRAREITRAFADDAFTGFERKLGRIPVQYVCMAQYDATMPNVEVAYPPVPLTNVLGEYVAAHGKTQLRIAETE
;
A
#
# COMPACT_ATOMS: atom_id res chain seq x y z
N ASP A 1 -11.44 -34.14 -18.98
CA ASP A 1 -12.57 -34.93 -18.56
C ASP A 1 -12.34 -35.45 -17.15
N GLN A 2 -13.03 -34.91 -16.19
CA GLN A 2 -12.78 -35.18 -14.78
C GLN A 2 -14.05 -35.69 -14.10
N THR A 3 -14.32 -36.95 -14.31
CA THR A 3 -15.46 -37.65 -13.68
C THR A 3 -15.12 -38.14 -12.28
N TYR A 4 -13.85 -38.52 -12.02
CA TYR A 4 -13.38 -38.96 -10.69
C TYR A 4 -13.16 -37.77 -9.75
N GLY A 5 -13.79 -37.83 -8.58
CA GLY A 5 -13.65 -36.76 -7.56
C GLY A 5 -14.43 -35.48 -7.88
N ASN A 6 -15.18 -35.41 -8.97
CA ASN A 6 -15.99 -34.25 -9.35
C ASN A 6 -17.41 -34.35 -8.79
N ALA A 7 -17.64 -33.71 -7.65
CA ALA A 7 -18.92 -33.72 -6.96
C ALA A 7 -20.07 -33.10 -7.81
N ILE A 8 -19.76 -32.08 -8.63
CA ILE A 8 -20.76 -31.44 -9.51
C ILE A 8 -21.26 -32.42 -10.57
N VAL A 9 -20.36 -33.19 -11.19
CA VAL A 9 -20.72 -34.21 -12.18
C VAL A 9 -21.51 -35.34 -11.53
N ALA A 10 -21.14 -35.76 -10.33
CA ALA A 10 -21.78 -36.85 -9.60
C ALA A 10 -23.13 -36.46 -8.97
N ALA A 11 -23.42 -35.18 -8.79
CA ALA A 11 -24.64 -34.71 -8.16
C ALA A 11 -25.89 -34.93 -9.04
N LYS A 12 -27.04 -35.17 -8.40
CA LYS A 12 -28.36 -35.14 -9.06
C LYS A 12 -28.74 -33.67 -9.27
N LYS A 13 -28.61 -33.16 -10.49
CA LYS A 13 -28.83 -31.76 -10.84
C LYS A 13 -29.78 -31.57 -12.06
N PRO A 14 -30.99 -32.16 -12.06
CA PRO A 14 -31.85 -32.16 -13.25
C PRO A 14 -32.25 -30.77 -13.74
N ASN A 15 -32.37 -29.79 -12.84
CA ASN A 15 -32.70 -28.42 -13.21
C ASN A 15 -31.52 -27.71 -13.87
N LEU A 16 -30.29 -27.86 -13.34
CA LEU A 16 -29.09 -27.30 -13.97
C LEU A 16 -28.84 -27.96 -15.33
N ASP A 17 -28.92 -29.27 -15.42
CA ASP A 17 -28.76 -30.01 -16.69
C ASP A 17 -29.73 -29.50 -17.75
N ARG A 18 -31.00 -29.28 -17.38
CA ARG A 18 -32.01 -28.72 -18.27
C ARG A 18 -31.69 -27.30 -18.70
N LEU A 19 -31.25 -26.43 -17.75
CA LEU A 19 -30.90 -25.04 -18.05
C LEU A 19 -29.69 -24.97 -18.99
N PHE A 20 -28.66 -25.74 -18.73
CA PHE A 20 -27.48 -25.81 -19.61
C PHE A 20 -27.80 -26.33 -21.01
N ALA A 21 -28.77 -27.27 -21.12
CA ALA A 21 -29.18 -27.81 -22.42
C ALA A 21 -30.08 -26.87 -23.23
N GLN A 22 -30.90 -26.05 -22.56
CA GLN A 22 -31.97 -25.28 -23.21
C GLN A 22 -31.67 -23.80 -23.39
N TYR A 23 -30.75 -23.22 -22.61
CA TYR A 23 -30.49 -21.78 -22.59
C TYR A 23 -29.05 -21.46 -22.93
N PRO A 24 -28.82 -20.28 -23.52
CA PRO A 24 -27.45 -19.77 -23.72
C PRO A 24 -26.71 -19.66 -22.39
N HIS A 25 -25.47 -20.08 -22.35
CA HIS A 25 -24.60 -19.98 -21.18
C HIS A 25 -23.17 -19.70 -21.59
N THR A 26 -22.37 -19.19 -20.65
CA THR A 26 -20.95 -18.93 -20.82
C THR A 26 -20.21 -19.21 -19.53
N THR A 27 -18.90 -19.14 -19.59
CA THR A 27 -18.01 -19.16 -18.41
C THR A 27 -17.37 -17.79 -18.22
N ILE A 28 -17.15 -17.42 -16.97
CA ILE A 28 -16.44 -16.19 -16.59
C ILE A 28 -15.23 -16.56 -15.74
N GLY A 29 -14.20 -15.72 -15.76
CA GLY A 29 -13.06 -15.84 -14.86
C GLY A 29 -13.50 -15.61 -13.42
N ALA A 30 -12.95 -16.40 -12.49
CA ALA A 30 -13.31 -16.35 -11.07
C ALA A 30 -12.07 -16.17 -10.17
N SER A 31 -10.92 -15.79 -10.74
CA SER A 31 -9.66 -15.62 -10.00
C SER A 31 -8.78 -14.56 -10.65
N GLY A 32 -7.78 -14.09 -9.93
CA GLY A 32 -6.79 -13.17 -10.42
C GLY A 32 -7.37 -11.87 -10.99
N MET A 33 -6.77 -11.36 -12.05
CA MET A 33 -7.15 -10.09 -12.67
C MET A 33 -8.59 -10.03 -13.16
N ASP A 34 -9.20 -11.16 -13.47
CA ASP A 34 -10.60 -11.24 -13.93
C ASP A 34 -11.60 -10.83 -12.85
N VAL A 35 -11.21 -10.87 -11.59
CA VAL A 35 -12.01 -10.44 -10.44
C VAL A 35 -11.36 -9.32 -9.62
N GLY A 36 -10.34 -8.67 -10.17
CA GLY A 36 -9.68 -7.55 -9.54
C GLY A 36 -8.66 -7.91 -8.45
N LEU A 37 -8.20 -9.16 -8.42
CA LEU A 37 -7.17 -9.68 -7.53
C LEU A 37 -5.82 -9.83 -8.26
N PRO A 38 -4.70 -9.98 -7.55
CA PRO A 38 -3.41 -10.32 -8.15
C PRO A 38 -3.47 -11.62 -8.95
N ASP A 39 -2.62 -11.73 -9.98
CA ASP A 39 -2.48 -12.94 -10.77
C ASP A 39 -2.18 -14.15 -9.88
N GLY A 40 -2.86 -15.27 -10.14
CA GLY A 40 -2.72 -16.51 -9.38
C GLY A 40 -3.48 -16.57 -8.06
N GLN A 41 -4.09 -15.48 -7.62
CA GLN A 41 -4.91 -15.47 -6.41
C GLN A 41 -6.33 -15.98 -6.72
N MET A 42 -6.79 -16.96 -5.92
CA MET A 42 -8.15 -17.49 -6.02
C MET A 42 -9.17 -16.42 -5.61
N GLY A 43 -10.29 -16.32 -6.33
CA GLY A 43 -11.41 -15.46 -5.97
C GLY A 43 -12.07 -15.87 -4.65
N ASN A 44 -12.89 -14.97 -4.14
CA ASN A 44 -13.68 -15.18 -2.93
C ASN A 44 -15.08 -14.57 -3.11
N SER A 45 -15.94 -14.74 -2.11
CA SER A 45 -17.33 -14.28 -2.15
C SER A 45 -17.43 -12.77 -2.32
N GLU A 46 -16.65 -12.00 -1.57
CA GLU A 46 -16.64 -10.53 -1.60
C GLU A 46 -16.37 -9.98 -3.00
N VAL A 47 -15.24 -10.38 -3.61
CA VAL A 47 -14.89 -9.87 -4.95
C VAL A 47 -15.86 -10.39 -6.02
N GLY A 48 -16.35 -11.64 -5.91
CA GLY A 48 -17.30 -12.21 -6.85
C GLY A 48 -18.64 -11.45 -6.86
N HIS A 49 -19.24 -11.24 -5.71
CA HIS A 49 -20.49 -10.50 -5.59
C HIS A 49 -20.32 -9.02 -5.95
N THR A 50 -19.21 -8.42 -5.57
CA THR A 50 -18.89 -7.02 -5.95
C THR A 50 -18.84 -6.87 -7.47
N ASN A 51 -18.14 -7.74 -8.18
CA ASN A 51 -18.03 -7.67 -9.64
C ASN A 51 -19.36 -7.94 -10.34
N ILE A 52 -20.13 -8.93 -9.87
CA ILE A 52 -21.47 -9.22 -10.40
C ILE A 52 -22.39 -8.01 -10.20
N GLY A 53 -22.41 -7.47 -8.99
CA GLY A 53 -23.23 -6.29 -8.65
C GLY A 53 -22.82 -5.03 -9.39
N ALA A 54 -21.53 -4.82 -9.60
CA ALA A 54 -20.99 -3.66 -10.31
C ALA A 54 -21.11 -3.78 -11.85
N GLY A 55 -21.25 -5.01 -12.39
CA GLY A 55 -21.24 -5.26 -13.82
C GLY A 55 -19.89 -4.93 -14.51
N ARG A 56 -18.82 -4.86 -13.72
CA ARG A 56 -17.46 -4.55 -14.16
C ARG A 56 -16.42 -5.07 -13.16
N ILE A 57 -15.17 -5.21 -13.60
CA ILE A 57 -14.09 -5.59 -12.70
C ILE A 57 -13.81 -4.44 -11.73
N VAL A 58 -13.92 -4.72 -10.43
CA VAL A 58 -13.56 -3.81 -9.32
C VAL A 58 -12.22 -4.25 -8.76
N TYR A 59 -11.18 -3.52 -9.10
CA TYR A 59 -9.83 -3.85 -8.67
C TYR A 59 -9.63 -3.55 -7.18
N GLN A 60 -9.12 -4.53 -6.43
CA GLN A 60 -8.61 -4.32 -5.08
C GLN A 60 -7.39 -3.38 -5.11
N GLN A 61 -7.12 -2.65 -4.02
CA GLN A 61 -6.10 -1.60 -3.99
C GLN A 61 -4.72 -2.10 -4.47
N LEU A 62 -4.26 -3.26 -3.99
CA LEU A 62 -3.01 -3.85 -4.44
C LEU A 62 -2.98 -4.01 -5.97
N THR A 63 -4.03 -4.59 -6.52
CA THR A 63 -4.13 -4.87 -7.97
C THR A 63 -4.28 -3.58 -8.78
N LEU A 64 -5.06 -2.61 -8.28
CA LEU A 64 -5.25 -1.31 -8.93
C LEU A 64 -3.92 -0.57 -9.08
N ILE A 65 -3.13 -0.49 -8.01
CA ILE A 65 -1.84 0.18 -8.02
C ILE A 65 -0.85 -0.58 -8.92
N THR A 66 -0.76 -1.91 -8.78
CA THR A 66 0.10 -2.74 -9.65
C THR A 66 -0.26 -2.56 -11.13
N LYS A 67 -1.56 -2.57 -11.46
CA LYS A 67 -2.04 -2.32 -12.82
C LYS A 67 -1.61 -0.94 -13.31
N SER A 68 -1.75 0.10 -12.48
CA SER A 68 -1.39 1.47 -12.85
C SER A 68 0.10 1.66 -13.12
N ILE A 69 0.96 0.86 -12.49
CA ILE A 69 2.39 0.81 -12.81
C ILE A 69 2.60 0.15 -14.17
N ARG A 70 1.98 -1.02 -14.40
CA ARG A 70 2.15 -1.81 -15.63
C ARG A 70 1.66 -1.07 -16.86
N ASP A 71 0.53 -0.37 -16.80
CA ASP A 71 -0.05 0.38 -17.91
C ASP A 71 0.45 1.85 -17.99
N GLY A 72 1.29 2.26 -17.04
CA GLY A 72 1.88 3.60 -16.99
C GLY A 72 0.93 4.70 -16.48
N SER A 73 -0.30 4.38 -16.07
CA SER A 73 -1.26 5.38 -15.60
C SER A 73 -0.87 5.99 -14.25
N MET A 74 -0.05 5.31 -13.42
CA MET A 74 0.53 5.89 -12.20
C MET A 74 1.25 7.22 -12.50
N ARG A 75 1.98 7.32 -13.61
CA ARG A 75 2.72 8.52 -14.02
C ARG A 75 1.82 9.71 -14.37
N LYS A 76 0.51 9.47 -14.53
CA LYS A 76 -0.52 10.46 -14.80
C LYS A 76 -1.39 10.74 -13.58
N ASN A 77 -1.11 10.12 -12.43
CA ASN A 77 -1.83 10.36 -11.20
C ASN A 77 -1.58 11.80 -10.74
N GLU A 78 -2.60 12.63 -10.79
CA GLU A 78 -2.49 14.08 -10.56
C GLU A 78 -1.96 14.42 -9.18
N VAL A 79 -2.32 13.63 -8.15
CA VAL A 79 -1.88 13.84 -6.76
C VAL A 79 -0.39 13.56 -6.63
N LEU A 80 0.07 12.42 -7.14
CA LEU A 80 1.49 12.06 -7.12
C LEU A 80 2.33 13.06 -7.92
N VAL A 81 1.88 13.42 -9.14
CA VAL A 81 2.57 14.40 -9.99
C VAL A 81 2.68 15.75 -9.30
N ARG A 82 1.57 16.27 -8.74
CA ARG A 82 1.54 17.58 -8.09
C ARG A 82 2.46 17.63 -6.88
N SER A 83 2.38 16.62 -6.00
CA SER A 83 3.18 16.56 -4.77
C SER A 83 4.67 16.46 -5.07
N MET A 84 5.09 15.54 -5.95
CA MET A 84 6.49 15.37 -6.33
C MET A 84 7.03 16.63 -7.05
N LYS A 85 6.22 17.18 -7.98
CA LYS A 85 6.61 18.39 -8.70
C LYS A 85 6.80 19.58 -7.78
N ALA A 86 5.93 19.77 -6.80
CA ALA A 86 6.04 20.86 -5.83
C ALA A 86 7.39 20.78 -5.06
N ALA A 87 7.80 19.59 -4.61
CA ALA A 87 9.09 19.40 -3.96
C ALA A 87 10.26 19.65 -4.92
N ILE A 88 10.21 19.11 -6.14
CA ILE A 88 11.26 19.27 -7.14
C ILE A 88 11.47 20.75 -7.50
N ASP A 89 10.39 21.48 -7.80
CA ASP A 89 10.43 22.89 -8.19
C ASP A 89 10.95 23.78 -7.06
N ALA A 90 10.71 23.37 -5.79
CA ALA A 90 11.21 24.05 -4.61
C ALA A 90 12.64 23.63 -4.19
N GLY A 91 13.27 22.71 -4.90
CA GLY A 91 14.57 22.15 -4.52
C GLY A 91 14.54 21.36 -3.21
N LYS A 92 13.40 20.72 -2.92
CA LYS A 92 13.14 19.94 -1.72
C LYS A 92 13.19 18.44 -2.00
N ALA A 93 13.23 17.64 -0.93
CA ALA A 93 13.31 16.20 -1.01
C ALA A 93 11.94 15.52 -1.23
N ILE A 94 12.00 14.32 -1.81
CA ILE A 94 10.88 13.38 -1.86
C ILE A 94 11.22 12.20 -0.95
N HIS A 95 10.33 11.94 0.01
CA HIS A 95 10.45 10.84 0.95
C HIS A 95 9.40 9.76 0.63
N PHE A 96 9.86 8.54 0.40
CA PHE A 96 8.99 7.37 0.31
C PHE A 96 9.06 6.61 1.63
N MET A 97 7.92 6.42 2.28
CA MET A 97 7.79 5.71 3.54
C MET A 97 6.81 4.57 3.39
N GLY A 98 7.08 3.43 3.99
CA GLY A 98 6.11 2.35 4.07
C GLY A 98 6.70 1.01 4.37
N LEU A 99 5.81 0.04 4.52
CA LEU A 99 6.20 -1.34 4.80
C LEU A 99 6.97 -1.91 3.63
N THR A 100 8.15 -2.47 3.93
CA THR A 100 9.10 -2.98 2.95
C THR A 100 8.98 -4.49 2.83
N GLY A 101 8.51 -4.96 1.69
CA GLY A 101 8.33 -6.39 1.42
C GLY A 101 7.38 -6.65 0.26
N ASN A 102 7.20 -7.92 -0.05
CA ASN A 102 6.33 -8.43 -1.11
C ASN A 102 5.06 -9.14 -0.61
N GLY A 103 4.75 -9.06 0.68
CA GLY A 103 3.62 -9.75 1.29
C GLY A 103 2.26 -9.30 0.78
N GLY A 104 2.14 -8.09 0.25
CA GLY A 104 0.91 -7.61 -0.42
C GLY A 104 -0.29 -7.36 0.49
N VAL A 105 -0.09 -7.34 1.81
CA VAL A 105 -1.17 -7.09 2.79
C VAL A 105 -1.35 -5.60 3.06
N HIS A 106 -0.27 -4.87 3.28
CA HIS A 106 -0.28 -3.44 3.57
C HIS A 106 0.36 -2.59 2.48
N SER A 107 1.37 -3.15 1.81
CA SER A 107 2.17 -2.52 0.75
C SER A 107 2.75 -3.60 -0.16
N HIS A 108 3.44 -3.17 -1.20
CA HIS A 108 4.23 -4.05 -2.06
C HIS A 108 5.47 -3.31 -2.55
N ILE A 109 6.64 -3.98 -2.54
CA ILE A 109 7.91 -3.36 -2.92
C ILE A 109 7.92 -2.84 -4.38
N ASP A 110 7.20 -3.51 -5.28
CA ASP A 110 7.06 -3.05 -6.68
C ASP A 110 6.37 -1.68 -6.77
N HIS A 111 5.49 -1.35 -5.80
CA HIS A 111 4.86 -0.03 -5.78
C HIS A 111 5.88 1.05 -5.44
N LEU A 112 6.78 0.78 -4.49
CA LEU A 112 7.91 1.66 -4.20
C LEU A 112 8.82 1.82 -5.42
N PHE A 113 9.12 0.73 -6.13
CA PHE A 113 9.95 0.80 -7.34
C PHE A 113 9.30 1.63 -8.45
N GLY A 114 8.01 1.48 -8.67
CA GLY A 114 7.25 2.32 -9.61
C GLY A 114 7.29 3.82 -9.25
N LEU A 115 7.16 4.14 -7.96
CA LEU A 115 7.25 5.51 -7.46
C LEU A 115 8.66 6.10 -7.58
N LEU A 116 9.70 5.29 -7.33
CA LEU A 116 11.10 5.69 -7.50
C LEU A 116 11.41 5.98 -8.99
N ASP A 117 10.94 5.13 -9.91
CA ASP A 117 11.05 5.37 -11.35
C ASP A 117 10.37 6.68 -11.75
N MET A 118 9.15 6.90 -11.26
CA MET A 118 8.38 8.13 -11.52
C MET A 118 9.13 9.37 -11.03
N ALA A 119 9.60 9.37 -9.79
CA ALA A 119 10.34 10.50 -9.22
C ALA A 119 11.62 10.81 -10.00
N LYS A 120 12.37 9.76 -10.41
CA LYS A 120 13.57 9.91 -11.25
C LYS A 120 13.23 10.53 -12.60
N ASP A 121 12.19 10.04 -13.27
CA ASP A 121 11.77 10.54 -14.59
C ASP A 121 11.29 12.00 -14.52
N MET A 122 10.73 12.41 -13.38
CA MET A 122 10.34 13.80 -13.12
C MET A 122 11.54 14.71 -12.79
N GLY A 123 12.75 14.14 -12.64
CA GLY A 123 13.99 14.91 -12.38
C GLY A 123 14.29 15.18 -10.91
N ALA A 124 13.72 14.39 -9.99
CA ALA A 124 14.04 14.49 -8.56
C ALA A 124 15.55 14.24 -8.32
N LYS A 125 16.17 15.11 -7.51
CA LYS A 125 17.59 15.02 -7.14
C LYS A 125 17.80 14.49 -5.74
N GLU A 126 16.86 14.76 -4.85
CA GLU A 126 16.89 14.36 -3.44
C GLU A 126 15.72 13.39 -3.17
N ILE A 127 16.05 12.10 -3.07
CA ILE A 127 15.08 11.03 -2.81
C ILE A 127 15.55 10.24 -1.59
N TYR A 128 14.67 10.07 -0.61
CA TYR A 128 14.94 9.30 0.59
C TYR A 128 13.90 8.21 0.78
N VAL A 129 14.34 7.00 1.14
CA VAL A 129 13.46 5.88 1.45
C VAL A 129 13.54 5.57 2.94
N HIS A 130 12.40 5.55 3.60
CA HIS A 130 12.26 5.15 4.99
C HIS A 130 11.65 3.76 5.02
N CYS A 131 12.50 2.75 5.21
CA CYS A 131 12.12 1.34 5.17
C CYS A 131 11.50 0.92 6.50
N ILE A 132 10.22 0.56 6.49
CA ILE A 132 9.54 -0.05 7.62
C ILE A 132 9.63 -1.57 7.41
N MET A 133 10.32 -2.28 8.32
CA MET A 133 10.54 -3.72 8.18
C MET A 133 9.33 -4.52 8.62
N ASP A 134 9.04 -5.62 7.93
CA ASP A 134 7.81 -6.39 8.09
C ASP A 134 7.94 -7.53 9.12
N GLY A 135 8.36 -8.70 8.73
CA GLY A 135 8.51 -9.87 9.58
C GLY A 135 7.19 -10.52 10.08
N ARG A 136 6.03 -10.10 9.56
CA ARG A 136 4.70 -10.69 9.84
C ARG A 136 4.00 -11.20 8.60
N ASP A 137 4.00 -10.39 7.55
CA ASP A 137 3.40 -10.72 6.25
C ASP A 137 4.47 -11.27 5.30
N THR A 138 5.74 -11.20 5.73
CA THR A 138 6.94 -11.81 5.14
C THR A 138 7.72 -12.57 6.20
N ASP A 139 8.73 -13.35 5.78
CA ASP A 139 9.62 -14.07 6.70
C ASP A 139 10.30 -13.09 7.68
N PRO A 140 10.43 -13.46 8.98
CA PRO A 140 10.97 -12.59 10.02
C PRO A 140 12.41 -12.10 9.80
N HIS A 141 13.16 -12.69 8.87
CA HIS A 141 14.54 -12.33 8.54
C HIS A 141 14.73 -11.98 7.06
N SER A 142 13.66 -11.69 6.34
CA SER A 142 13.71 -11.32 4.91
C SER A 142 14.11 -9.87 4.65
N GLY A 143 14.11 -9.02 5.68
CA GLY A 143 14.38 -7.58 5.55
C GLY A 143 15.71 -7.26 4.90
N LYS A 144 16.75 -8.06 5.15
CA LYS A 144 18.07 -7.89 4.53
C LYS A 144 18.02 -8.02 3.01
N GLU A 145 17.23 -8.96 2.49
CA GLU A 145 17.05 -9.16 1.06
C GLU A 145 16.33 -7.95 0.43
N PHE A 146 15.21 -7.53 1.00
CA PHE A 146 14.45 -6.38 0.51
C PHE A 146 15.24 -5.07 0.56
N LEU A 147 16.01 -4.83 1.61
CA LEU A 147 16.91 -3.67 1.67
C LEU A 147 17.97 -3.73 0.55
N GLY A 148 18.51 -4.92 0.25
CA GLY A 148 19.43 -5.13 -0.86
C GLY A 148 18.79 -4.83 -2.22
N GLU A 149 17.54 -5.23 -2.44
CA GLU A 149 16.79 -4.92 -3.65
C GLU A 149 16.58 -3.41 -3.82
N ILE A 150 16.22 -2.70 -2.73
CA ILE A 150 16.06 -1.24 -2.77
C ILE A 150 17.39 -0.55 -3.05
N GLN A 151 18.48 -0.95 -2.40
CA GLN A 151 19.82 -0.40 -2.68
C GLN A 151 20.22 -0.60 -4.15
N LYS A 152 19.97 -1.80 -4.68
CA LYS A 152 20.22 -2.10 -6.09
C LYS A 152 19.39 -1.20 -7.01
N LYS A 153 18.10 -1.01 -6.71
CA LYS A 153 17.21 -0.13 -7.47
C LYS A 153 17.71 1.32 -7.44
N LEU A 154 18.03 1.86 -6.28
CA LEU A 154 18.54 3.24 -6.13
C LEU A 154 19.88 3.43 -6.85
N SER A 155 20.76 2.43 -6.80
CA SER A 155 22.02 2.43 -7.55
C SER A 155 21.79 2.46 -9.07
N GLN A 156 20.83 1.68 -9.58
CA GLN A 156 20.47 1.69 -11.00
C GLN A 156 19.90 3.04 -11.44
N LEU A 157 19.12 3.69 -10.59
CA LEU A 157 18.57 5.02 -10.86
C LEU A 157 19.63 6.14 -10.78
N GLY A 158 20.74 5.90 -10.07
CA GLY A 158 21.78 6.87 -9.80
C GLY A 158 21.33 8.04 -8.90
N VAL A 159 20.22 7.85 -8.16
CA VAL A 159 19.65 8.85 -7.25
C VAL A 159 18.92 8.17 -6.10
N GLY A 160 18.94 8.82 -4.93
CA GLY A 160 18.22 8.36 -3.74
C GLY A 160 19.09 7.55 -2.79
N LYS A 161 18.66 7.50 -1.54
CA LYS A 161 19.30 6.78 -0.43
C LYS A 161 18.25 6.18 0.49
N ILE A 162 18.54 5.06 1.13
CA ILE A 162 17.78 4.60 2.30
C ILE A 162 18.18 5.48 3.47
N ALA A 163 17.21 6.17 4.06
CA ALA A 163 17.46 7.13 5.14
C ALA A 163 17.33 6.49 6.51
N THR A 164 16.33 5.61 6.68
CA THR A 164 16.04 4.94 7.95
C THR A 164 15.59 3.51 7.74
N VAL A 165 15.86 2.67 8.72
CA VAL A 165 15.33 1.31 8.85
C VAL A 165 14.68 1.19 10.22
N VAL A 166 13.41 0.76 10.29
CA VAL A 166 12.65 0.62 11.55
C VAL A 166 11.61 -0.48 11.44
N GLY A 167 11.42 -1.29 12.47
CA GLY A 167 10.41 -2.34 12.48
C GLY A 167 8.98 -1.80 12.53
N ARG A 168 8.05 -2.53 11.92
CA ARG A 168 6.62 -2.19 11.88
C ARG A 168 5.99 -2.09 13.27
N TYR A 169 6.56 -2.73 14.27
CA TYR A 169 6.12 -2.64 15.66
C TYR A 169 6.11 -1.19 16.17
N TYR A 170 7.02 -0.35 15.67
CA TYR A 170 7.12 1.07 16.02
C TYR A 170 6.36 1.97 15.06
N ALA A 171 6.57 1.79 13.75
CA ALA A 171 6.06 2.72 12.74
C ALA A 171 4.62 2.43 12.29
N MET A 172 4.08 1.27 12.63
CA MET A 172 2.77 0.80 12.18
C MET A 172 1.92 0.27 13.35
N ASP A 173 1.96 0.96 14.48
CA ASP A 173 1.02 0.71 15.58
C ASP A 173 -0.42 1.06 15.16
N ARG A 174 -1.41 0.45 15.82
CA ARG A 174 -2.85 0.73 15.62
C ARG A 174 -3.65 0.72 16.93
N ASP A 175 -2.94 0.64 18.05
CA ASP A 175 -3.51 0.45 19.36
C ASP A 175 -3.24 1.66 20.27
N ASN A 176 -2.92 2.83 19.64
CA ASN A 176 -2.59 4.11 20.29
C ASN A 176 -1.39 4.02 21.25
N ARG A 177 -0.43 3.16 20.91
CA ARG A 177 0.84 3.05 21.64
C ARG A 177 1.81 4.12 21.10
N TRP A 178 1.51 5.35 21.49
CA TRP A 178 2.24 6.53 21.02
C TRP A 178 3.72 6.51 21.36
N ASP A 179 4.10 5.83 22.47
CA ASP A 179 5.49 5.55 22.84
C ASP A 179 6.28 4.78 21.77
N ARG A 180 5.60 4.00 20.92
CA ARG A 180 6.20 3.30 19.78
C ARG A 180 6.27 4.22 18.57
N VAL A 181 5.16 4.85 18.23
CA VAL A 181 5.03 5.72 17.06
C VAL A 181 6.00 6.90 17.16
N GLU A 182 6.18 7.47 18.35
CA GLU A 182 7.14 8.56 18.61
C GLU A 182 8.56 8.18 18.23
N LYS A 183 9.01 6.94 18.51
CA LYS A 183 10.37 6.48 18.15
C LYS A 183 10.58 6.49 16.64
N ALA A 184 9.60 6.00 15.87
CA ALA A 184 9.68 6.02 14.42
C ALA A 184 9.61 7.46 13.88
N TYR A 185 8.69 8.28 14.39
CA TYR A 185 8.59 9.69 14.03
C TYR A 185 9.89 10.45 14.32
N ALA A 186 10.50 10.22 15.48
CA ALA A 186 11.77 10.85 15.87
C ALA A 186 12.91 10.47 14.93
N ALA A 187 12.95 9.23 14.46
CA ALA A 187 13.92 8.81 13.45
C ALA A 187 13.70 9.55 12.12
N PHE A 188 12.47 9.66 11.65
CA PHE A 188 12.15 10.28 10.38
C PHE A 188 12.38 11.80 10.39
N VAL A 189 12.08 12.46 11.51
CA VAL A 189 12.06 13.92 11.62
C VAL A 189 13.32 14.49 12.30
N TYR A 190 13.77 13.87 13.37
CA TYR A 190 14.90 14.38 14.16
C TYR A 190 16.21 13.65 13.85
N GLY A 191 16.14 12.50 13.16
CA GLY A 191 17.32 11.65 12.93
C GLY A 191 17.78 10.97 14.23
N GLU A 192 16.84 10.67 15.13
CA GLU A 192 17.10 9.97 16.39
C GLU A 192 17.04 8.46 16.16
N GLY A 193 18.14 7.77 16.47
CA GLY A 193 18.30 6.33 16.30
C GLY A 193 19.76 5.92 16.29
N GLU A 194 20.01 4.63 16.28
CA GLU A 194 21.36 4.10 16.12
C GLU A 194 21.85 4.39 14.70
N LYS A 195 23.09 4.88 14.56
CA LYS A 195 23.64 5.31 13.26
C LYS A 195 24.44 4.18 12.63
N PHE A 196 24.16 3.94 11.36
CA PHE A 196 24.90 2.97 10.54
C PHE A 196 25.29 3.61 9.19
N ALA A 197 26.45 3.22 8.67
CA ALA A 197 26.89 3.66 7.35
C ALA A 197 26.12 2.96 6.21
N ASP A 198 25.51 1.83 6.48
CA ASP A 198 24.84 0.97 5.52
C ASP A 198 23.56 0.34 6.12
N PRO A 199 22.41 0.34 5.41
CA PRO A 199 21.17 -0.28 5.89
C PRO A 199 21.27 -1.80 6.07
N ILE A 200 22.14 -2.49 5.31
CA ILE A 200 22.38 -3.92 5.49
C ILE A 200 23.11 -4.17 6.82
N ALA A 201 24.06 -3.33 7.18
CA ALA A 201 24.72 -3.41 8.49
C ALA A 201 23.75 -3.14 9.64
N ALA A 202 22.80 -2.21 9.46
CA ALA A 202 21.78 -1.89 10.46
C ALA A 202 20.89 -3.10 10.76
N ILE A 203 20.34 -3.75 9.73
CA ILE A 203 19.46 -4.91 9.91
C ILE A 203 20.26 -6.13 10.46
N GLN A 204 21.49 -6.33 10.01
CA GLN A 204 22.37 -7.40 10.51
C GLN A 204 22.64 -7.23 11.99
N ALA A 205 22.95 -6.02 12.45
CA ALA A 205 23.16 -5.73 13.87
C ALA A 205 21.93 -6.01 14.76
N SER A 206 20.72 -5.97 14.19
CA SER A 206 19.50 -6.40 14.85
C SER A 206 19.40 -7.91 14.93
N TYR A 207 19.68 -8.61 13.82
CA TYR A 207 19.69 -10.07 13.77
C TYR A 207 20.73 -10.69 14.71
N ASP A 208 21.90 -10.07 14.82
CA ASP A 208 22.97 -10.50 15.75
C ASP A 208 22.56 -10.40 17.24
N LYS A 209 21.48 -9.66 17.51
CA LYS A 209 20.84 -9.52 18.84
C LYS A 209 19.54 -10.33 18.96
N ASP A 210 19.28 -11.28 18.06
CA ASP A 210 18.03 -12.06 17.96
C ASP A 210 16.77 -11.17 17.80
N VAL A 211 16.91 -9.96 17.23
CA VAL A 211 15.79 -9.05 16.93
C VAL A 211 15.41 -9.21 15.47
N THR A 212 14.18 -9.70 15.23
CA THR A 212 13.61 -9.90 13.90
C THR A 212 13.13 -8.59 13.27
N ASP A 213 12.79 -8.63 11.98
CA ASP A 213 12.34 -7.48 11.18
C ASP A 213 11.29 -6.63 11.88
N GLU A 214 10.26 -7.26 12.42
CA GLU A 214 9.14 -6.57 13.08
C GLU A 214 9.58 -5.61 14.20
N PHE A 215 10.64 -5.98 14.92
CA PHE A 215 11.06 -5.31 16.16
C PHE A 215 12.35 -4.50 16.02
N VAL A 216 12.85 -4.30 14.81
CA VAL A 216 14.05 -3.48 14.56
C VAL A 216 13.86 -2.09 15.13
N LEU A 217 14.73 -1.71 16.05
CA LEU A 217 14.76 -0.35 16.59
C LEU A 217 15.14 0.66 15.50
N PRO A 218 14.70 1.93 15.61
CA PRO A 218 15.02 2.94 14.61
C PRO A 218 16.53 3.08 14.36
N CYS A 219 16.92 2.87 13.11
CA CYS A 219 18.30 3.04 12.63
C CYS A 219 18.35 4.15 11.58
N ILE A 220 19.37 5.00 11.68
CA ILE A 220 19.66 6.07 10.73
C ILE A 220 20.79 5.62 9.82
N THR A 221 20.53 5.56 8.52
CA THR A 221 21.49 5.01 7.53
C THR A 221 21.96 6.05 6.51
N CYS A 222 21.47 7.30 6.61
CA CYS A 222 21.89 8.40 5.76
C CYS A 222 21.84 9.73 6.51
N GLU A 223 22.91 10.48 6.48
CA GLU A 223 22.90 11.88 6.90
C GLU A 223 22.11 12.73 5.89
N GLY A 224 21.30 13.66 6.40
CA GLY A 224 20.46 14.54 5.57
C GLY A 224 19.10 13.97 5.16
N GLY A 225 18.83 12.67 5.42
CA GLY A 225 17.56 12.03 5.06
C GLY A 225 16.38 12.34 6.00
N ARG A 226 16.46 13.38 6.81
CA ARG A 226 15.38 13.82 7.72
C ARG A 226 14.32 14.59 6.95
N VAL A 227 13.06 14.39 7.30
CA VAL A 227 11.95 15.16 6.77
C VAL A 227 12.04 16.62 7.22
N GLN A 228 11.92 17.55 6.29
CA GLN A 228 11.97 18.98 6.51
C GLN A 228 10.76 19.70 5.92
N ALA A 229 10.55 20.94 6.32
CA ALA A 229 9.49 21.77 5.78
C ALA A 229 9.62 21.95 4.25
N GLY A 230 8.53 21.73 3.54
CA GLY A 230 8.46 21.82 2.09
C GLY A 230 8.77 20.52 1.34
N ASP A 231 9.19 19.47 2.04
CA ASP A 231 9.41 18.16 1.43
C ASP A 231 8.07 17.50 1.04
N SER A 232 8.14 16.53 0.14
CA SER A 232 7.03 15.66 -0.21
C SER A 232 7.21 14.29 0.45
N ILE A 233 6.17 13.78 1.09
CA ILE A 233 6.10 12.43 1.63
C ILE A 233 5.06 11.64 0.85
N VAL A 234 5.43 10.46 0.37
CA VAL A 234 4.48 9.48 -0.17
C VAL A 234 4.53 8.26 0.74
N PHE A 235 3.43 8.03 1.47
CA PHE A 235 3.31 6.85 2.30
C PHE A 235 2.75 5.69 1.47
N THR A 236 3.58 4.66 1.24
CA THR A 236 3.34 3.63 0.21
C THR A 236 2.33 2.56 0.59
N ASN A 237 1.87 2.52 1.83
CA ASN A 237 0.86 1.57 2.28
C ASN A 237 -0.50 1.89 1.66
N PHE A 238 -1.20 0.85 1.20
CA PHE A 238 -2.58 0.97 0.68
C PHE A 238 -3.64 0.46 1.65
N ARG A 239 -3.27 -0.27 2.71
CA ARG A 239 -4.18 -0.69 3.78
C ARG A 239 -4.17 0.34 4.92
N PRO A 240 -5.36 0.82 5.37
CA PRO A 240 -5.47 1.99 6.24
C PRO A 240 -5.08 1.76 7.70
N ASP A 241 -5.44 0.59 8.26
CA ASP A 241 -5.50 0.36 9.71
C ASP A 241 -4.23 0.72 10.48
N ARG A 242 -3.06 0.39 9.94
CA ARG A 242 -1.76 0.64 10.55
C ARG A 242 -1.00 1.85 9.98
N ALA A 243 -1.60 2.58 9.04
CA ALA A 243 -1.03 3.80 8.48
C ALA A 243 -1.54 5.07 9.18
N ARG A 244 -2.68 4.98 9.90
CA ARG A 244 -3.37 6.14 10.48
C ARG A 244 -2.55 6.89 11.51
N GLU A 245 -1.94 6.20 12.45
CA GLU A 245 -1.29 6.83 13.60
C GLU A 245 -0.07 7.64 13.19
N ILE A 246 0.85 7.06 12.43
CA ILE A 246 2.03 7.77 11.95
C ILE A 246 1.65 8.92 11.00
N THR A 247 0.62 8.73 10.15
CA THR A 247 0.12 9.80 9.28
C THR A 247 -0.45 10.96 10.09
N ARG A 248 -1.24 10.70 11.15
CA ARG A 248 -1.74 11.75 12.05
C ARG A 248 -0.60 12.49 12.74
N ALA A 249 0.45 11.78 13.16
CA ALA A 249 1.61 12.42 13.76
C ALA A 249 2.29 13.43 12.82
N PHE A 250 2.26 13.21 11.50
CA PHE A 250 2.77 14.18 10.52
C PHE A 250 1.75 15.26 10.14
N ALA A 251 0.49 14.89 9.94
CA ALA A 251 -0.48 15.71 9.23
C ALA A 251 -1.45 16.48 10.13
N ASP A 252 -1.78 15.98 11.32
CA ASP A 252 -2.83 16.55 12.15
C ASP A 252 -2.30 17.69 13.04
N ASP A 253 -2.83 18.90 12.87
CA ASP A 253 -2.47 20.06 13.70
C ASP A 253 -2.90 19.84 15.17
N ALA A 254 -4.02 19.14 15.39
CA ALA A 254 -4.56 18.85 16.71
C ALA A 254 -3.99 17.55 17.34
N PHE A 255 -2.93 16.99 16.79
CA PHE A 255 -2.31 15.75 17.28
C PHE A 255 -1.77 15.91 18.71
N THR A 256 -2.13 14.98 19.58
CA THR A 256 -1.77 14.99 21.01
C THR A 256 -1.14 13.67 21.50
N GLY A 257 -0.81 12.73 20.61
CA GLY A 257 -0.27 11.43 20.97
C GLY A 257 1.11 11.50 21.65
N PHE A 258 1.93 12.45 21.23
CA PHE A 258 3.23 12.80 21.85
C PHE A 258 3.59 14.25 21.50
N GLU A 259 4.58 14.81 22.22
CA GLU A 259 5.07 16.17 21.95
C GLU A 259 5.97 16.21 20.70
N ARG A 260 5.56 16.98 19.70
CA ARG A 260 6.39 17.23 18.52
C ARG A 260 7.34 18.40 18.79
N LYS A 261 8.64 18.12 19.04
CA LYS A 261 9.68 19.11 19.39
C LYS A 261 9.75 20.31 18.45
N LEU A 262 9.37 20.13 17.17
CA LEU A 262 9.39 21.18 16.13
C LEU A 262 7.96 21.59 15.72
N GLY A 263 6.93 21.19 16.45
CA GLY A 263 5.55 21.32 16.02
C GLY A 263 5.25 20.44 14.78
N ARG A 264 4.16 20.73 14.06
CA ARG A 264 3.88 20.08 12.78
C ARG A 264 4.79 20.66 11.70
N ILE A 265 5.52 19.79 11.01
CA ILE A 265 6.34 20.17 9.85
C ILE A 265 5.42 20.25 8.62
N PRO A 266 5.33 21.40 7.94
CA PRO A 266 4.51 21.53 6.74
C PRO A 266 5.18 20.79 5.58
N VAL A 267 4.58 19.66 5.17
CA VAL A 267 5.01 18.81 4.06
C VAL A 267 3.84 18.56 3.10
N GLN A 268 4.15 18.17 1.87
CA GLN A 268 3.15 17.59 0.96
C GLN A 268 2.98 16.12 1.32
N TYR A 269 1.95 15.76 2.07
CA TYR A 269 1.76 14.37 2.52
C TYR A 269 0.74 13.65 1.64
N VAL A 270 1.19 12.61 0.96
CA VAL A 270 0.36 11.76 0.09
C VAL A 270 0.20 10.38 0.69
N CYS A 271 -1.06 9.99 0.90
CA CYS A 271 -1.46 8.63 1.22
C CYS A 271 -1.73 7.85 -0.07
N MET A 272 -1.21 6.65 -0.21
CA MET A 272 -1.53 5.83 -1.39
C MET A 272 -3.01 5.46 -1.46
N ALA A 273 -3.67 5.26 -0.32
CA ALA A 273 -5.10 5.04 -0.21
C ALA A 273 -5.70 5.96 0.85
N GLN A 274 -7.01 6.07 0.92
CA GLN A 274 -7.68 6.84 1.97
C GLN A 274 -7.60 6.10 3.30
N TYR A 275 -6.78 6.61 4.24
CA TYR A 275 -6.64 6.00 5.56
C TYR A 275 -7.76 6.38 6.52
N ASP A 276 -8.22 7.63 6.43
CA ASP A 276 -9.29 8.20 7.21
C ASP A 276 -9.83 9.44 6.49
N ALA A 277 -11.16 9.49 6.29
CA ALA A 277 -11.80 10.62 5.62
C ALA A 277 -11.69 11.95 6.39
N THR A 278 -11.42 11.89 7.70
CA THR A 278 -11.26 13.05 8.58
C THR A 278 -9.82 13.54 8.73
N MET A 279 -8.86 12.89 8.06
CA MET A 279 -7.45 13.20 8.21
C MET A 279 -7.11 14.51 7.49
N PRO A 280 -6.64 15.54 8.24
CA PRO A 280 -6.32 16.83 7.64
C PRO A 280 -4.95 16.80 6.95
N ASN A 281 -4.71 17.78 6.08
CA ASN A 281 -3.40 18.08 5.48
C ASN A 281 -2.78 16.89 4.72
N VAL A 282 -3.61 16.01 4.14
CA VAL A 282 -3.18 14.89 3.31
C VAL A 282 -3.90 14.90 1.97
N GLU A 283 -3.24 14.36 0.97
CA GLU A 283 -3.85 14.04 -0.32
C GLU A 283 -3.86 12.52 -0.51
N VAL A 284 -4.80 12.02 -1.31
CA VAL A 284 -4.98 10.58 -1.54
C VAL A 284 -4.75 10.26 -3.01
N ALA A 285 -3.74 9.43 -3.30
CA ALA A 285 -3.39 9.08 -4.66
C ALA A 285 -4.43 8.14 -5.32
N TYR A 286 -4.94 7.18 -4.58
CA TYR A 286 -5.97 6.24 -5.04
C TYR A 286 -7.17 6.25 -4.07
N PRO A 287 -8.04 7.27 -4.19
CA PRO A 287 -9.24 7.36 -3.34
C PRO A 287 -10.22 6.24 -3.66
N PRO A 288 -11.12 5.88 -2.72
CA PRO A 288 -12.19 4.94 -3.00
C PRO A 288 -13.09 5.49 -4.10
N VAL A 289 -13.36 4.66 -5.10
CA VAL A 289 -14.26 5.01 -6.21
C VAL A 289 -15.66 4.51 -5.87
N PRO A 290 -16.66 5.39 -5.77
CA PRO A 290 -18.04 4.98 -5.55
C PRO A 290 -18.52 4.06 -6.67
N LEU A 291 -19.11 2.93 -6.31
CA LEU A 291 -19.76 2.04 -7.26
C LEU A 291 -21.14 2.60 -7.61
N THR A 292 -21.24 3.27 -8.75
CA THR A 292 -22.48 3.81 -9.31
C THR A 292 -22.96 2.96 -10.48
N ASN A 293 -24.23 3.07 -10.82
CA ASN A 293 -24.88 2.31 -11.89
C ASN A 293 -24.68 0.79 -11.70
N VAL A 294 -24.86 0.35 -10.46
CA VAL A 294 -24.80 -1.07 -10.11
C VAL A 294 -26.11 -1.78 -10.51
N LEU A 295 -26.08 -3.12 -10.56
CA LEU A 295 -27.21 -3.95 -10.99
C LEU A 295 -28.55 -3.52 -10.36
N GLY A 296 -28.56 -3.24 -9.05
CA GLY A 296 -29.74 -2.80 -8.35
C GLY A 296 -30.31 -1.48 -8.86
N GLU A 297 -29.46 -0.49 -9.04
CA GLU A 297 -29.82 0.82 -9.57
C GLU A 297 -30.33 0.72 -11.01
N TYR A 298 -29.61 -0.04 -11.83
CA TYR A 298 -29.95 -0.26 -13.24
C TYR A 298 -31.33 -0.92 -13.40
N VAL A 299 -31.56 -2.03 -12.67
CA VAL A 299 -32.84 -2.76 -12.71
C VAL A 299 -34.01 -1.88 -12.25
N ALA A 300 -33.82 -1.13 -11.15
CA ALA A 300 -34.84 -0.22 -10.64
C ALA A 300 -35.15 0.92 -11.64
N ALA A 301 -34.12 1.51 -12.25
CA ALA A 301 -34.28 2.57 -13.26
C ALA A 301 -35.09 2.10 -14.50
N HIS A 302 -35.11 0.81 -14.78
CA HIS A 302 -35.92 0.18 -15.85
C HIS A 302 -37.29 -0.31 -15.38
N GLY A 303 -37.76 0.12 -14.21
CA GLY A 303 -39.07 -0.23 -13.68
C GLY A 303 -39.24 -1.71 -13.33
N LYS A 304 -38.14 -2.44 -13.07
CA LYS A 304 -38.17 -3.83 -12.68
C LYS A 304 -37.99 -3.97 -11.17
N THR A 305 -38.58 -4.99 -10.62
CA THR A 305 -38.42 -5.38 -9.22
C THR A 305 -37.29 -6.39 -9.07
N GLN A 306 -36.61 -6.34 -7.95
CA GLN A 306 -35.55 -7.30 -7.59
C GLN A 306 -35.59 -7.59 -6.10
N LEU A 307 -35.09 -8.74 -5.73
CA LEU A 307 -34.82 -9.11 -4.35
C LEU A 307 -33.35 -9.53 -4.26
N ARG A 308 -32.63 -8.96 -3.31
CA ARG A 308 -31.30 -9.42 -2.92
C ARG A 308 -31.39 -9.92 -1.49
N ILE A 309 -30.87 -11.11 -1.27
CA ILE A 309 -30.86 -11.76 0.02
C ILE A 309 -29.53 -12.48 0.18
N ALA A 310 -28.82 -12.19 1.23
CA ALA A 310 -27.54 -12.80 1.57
C ALA A 310 -27.37 -12.83 3.07
N GLU A 311 -26.48 -13.69 3.54
CA GLU A 311 -26.12 -13.76 4.96
C GLU A 311 -25.17 -12.62 5.35
N THR A 312 -24.20 -12.31 4.50
CA THR A 312 -23.13 -11.34 4.79
C THR A 312 -22.89 -10.30 3.70
N GLU A 313 -23.04 -10.64 2.42
CA GLU A 313 -22.66 -9.78 1.27
C GLU A 313 -23.83 -9.50 0.32
#